data_05a4e6660eb6f6d8785d670fc2d08420
#
_entry.id   05a4e6660eb6f6d8785d670fc2d08420
#
_cell.length_a   1.000
_cell.length_b   1.000
_cell.length_c   1.000
_cell.angle_alpha   90.00
_cell.angle_beta   90.00
_cell.angle_gamma   90.00
#
_symmetry.space_group_name_H-M   'P 1'
#
loop_
_entity.id
_entity.type
_entity.pdbx_description
1 polymer ?
#
loop_
_entity_poly.entity_id
_entity_poly.type
_entity_poly.pdbx_seq_one_letter_code
_entity_poly.pdbx_strand_id
1 'polypeptide(L)'
;MPDVRPGRHELGQNFLTDRSVLDRIVHLVSQRQGPLVEWGTGNGAVTLALSELGRPLEGVEIDSRRAAELRRRIGPHVCIAEGDILRHAPPQDAVVVSNVPFHLTTPILRHLLASTTWRHAVLLTQWEVARKRAGVGGTTQLTAQWWPWFTFTLDRRVPSTAFRPRPSVDGGLLLIDRRREPLLPDTDVRDFQSWVAKVFSSRGRGVAEILRRNGVPARLANQIAQRRRRSHAPVLPRDLRAEDWVEAYAAV
;
A
#
# COMPACT_ATOMS: atom_id res chain seq x y z
N MET A 1 27.31 -15.14 19.78
CA MET A 1 26.58 -13.88 19.48
C MET A 1 25.34 -13.85 20.35
N PRO A 2 25.12 -12.87 21.24
CA PRO A 2 23.92 -12.83 22.04
C PRO A 2 22.73 -12.48 21.17
N ASP A 3 21.68 -13.29 21.29
CA ASP A 3 20.37 -13.14 20.69
C ASP A 3 19.67 -11.92 21.35
N VAL A 4 19.78 -10.76 20.72
CA VAL A 4 19.12 -9.52 21.18
C VAL A 4 17.64 -9.62 20.78
N ARG A 5 16.83 -10.17 21.67
CA ARG A 5 15.36 -10.14 21.51
C ARG A 5 14.89 -8.70 21.69
N PRO A 6 14.18 -8.11 20.72
CA PRO A 6 13.62 -6.76 20.85
C PRO A 6 12.72 -6.67 22.10
N GLY A 7 12.93 -5.65 22.91
CA GLY A 7 12.14 -5.41 24.11
C GLY A 7 10.67 -5.09 23.77
N ARG A 8 9.75 -5.29 24.73
CA ARG A 8 8.30 -5.12 24.61
C ARG A 8 7.83 -3.76 24.04
N HIS A 9 8.70 -2.73 23.99
CA HIS A 9 8.39 -1.37 23.52
C HIS A 9 8.91 -1.08 22.09
N GLU A 10 9.69 -1.95 21.47
CA GLU A 10 10.37 -1.67 20.19
C GLU A 10 9.50 -1.93 18.94
N LEU A 11 8.37 -2.60 19.07
CA LEU A 11 7.54 -2.98 17.91
C LEU A 11 6.53 -1.90 17.48
N GLY A 12 6.42 -0.76 18.18
CA GLY A 12 5.59 0.39 17.78
C GLY A 12 4.15 0.03 17.37
N GLN A 13 3.55 -0.98 18.02
CA GLN A 13 2.27 -1.55 17.59
C GLN A 13 1.10 -0.76 18.18
N ASN A 14 0.21 -0.30 17.29
CA ASN A 14 -1.05 0.32 17.64
C ASN A 14 -2.18 -0.66 17.24
N PHE A 15 -2.79 -1.32 18.23
CA PHE A 15 -3.85 -2.30 17.97
C PHE A 15 -5.17 -1.60 17.67
N LEU A 16 -5.80 -1.98 16.58
CA LEU A 16 -7.14 -1.51 16.23
C LEU A 16 -8.16 -2.06 17.23
N THR A 17 -8.97 -1.17 17.80
CA THR A 17 -10.01 -1.50 18.79
C THR A 17 -11.39 -0.99 18.40
N ASP A 18 -11.48 -0.11 17.40
CA ASP A 18 -12.74 0.47 16.95
C ASP A 18 -13.51 -0.51 16.07
N ARG A 19 -14.70 -0.89 16.52
CA ARG A 19 -15.57 -1.85 15.85
C ARG A 19 -15.99 -1.37 14.46
N SER A 20 -16.31 -0.10 14.30
CA SER A 20 -16.77 0.45 13.01
C SER A 20 -15.68 0.40 11.93
N VAL A 21 -14.42 0.50 12.32
CA VAL A 21 -13.27 0.35 11.42
C VAL A 21 -13.06 -1.12 11.07
N LEU A 22 -13.18 -2.04 12.04
CA LEU A 22 -13.13 -3.49 11.79
C LEU A 22 -14.22 -3.91 10.82
N ASP A 23 -15.48 -3.50 11.07
CA ASP A 23 -16.62 -3.79 10.20
C ASP A 23 -16.40 -3.24 8.77
N ARG A 24 -15.77 -2.06 8.66
CA ARG A 24 -15.41 -1.51 7.34
C ARG A 24 -14.36 -2.33 6.62
N ILE A 25 -13.32 -2.80 7.32
CA ILE A 25 -12.31 -3.70 6.75
C ILE A 25 -12.97 -4.99 6.26
N VAL A 26 -13.80 -5.62 7.09
CA VAL A 26 -14.55 -6.83 6.72
C VAL A 26 -15.42 -6.59 5.49
N HIS A 27 -16.17 -5.49 5.46
CA HIS A 27 -16.99 -5.11 4.30
C HIS A 27 -16.13 -4.94 3.03
N LEU A 28 -15.00 -4.25 3.09
CA LEU A 28 -14.11 -4.07 1.95
C LEU A 28 -13.54 -5.41 1.45
N VAL A 29 -13.20 -6.31 2.36
CA VAL A 29 -12.68 -7.65 2.05
C VAL A 29 -13.77 -8.56 1.48
N SER A 30 -15.00 -8.49 1.99
CA SER A 30 -16.13 -9.31 1.51
C SER A 30 -16.51 -9.02 0.05
N GLN A 31 -16.21 -7.83 -0.45
CA GLN A 31 -16.42 -7.46 -1.87
C GLN A 31 -15.36 -8.05 -2.82
N ARG A 32 -14.37 -8.78 -2.31
CA ARG A 32 -13.23 -9.31 -3.05
C ARG A 32 -13.14 -10.83 -2.93
N GLN A 33 -12.77 -11.48 -4.02
CA GLN A 33 -12.62 -12.94 -4.06
C GLN A 33 -11.15 -13.34 -3.80
N GLY A 34 -10.91 -14.61 -3.44
CA GLY A 34 -9.60 -15.19 -3.23
C GLY A 34 -9.32 -15.55 -1.75
N PRO A 35 -8.24 -16.26 -1.46
CA PRO A 35 -7.81 -16.56 -0.09
C PRO A 35 -7.43 -15.29 0.65
N LEU A 36 -7.65 -15.27 1.98
CA LEU A 36 -7.32 -14.13 2.83
C LEU A 36 -5.93 -14.30 3.45
N VAL A 37 -5.16 -13.24 3.46
CA VAL A 37 -3.89 -13.18 4.17
C VAL A 37 -3.84 -11.93 5.04
N GLU A 38 -3.61 -12.10 6.34
CA GLU A 38 -3.36 -10.97 7.23
C GLU A 38 -1.88 -10.87 7.58
N TRP A 39 -1.27 -9.76 7.27
CA TRP A 39 0.11 -9.45 7.62
C TRP A 39 0.19 -8.67 8.93
N GLY A 40 0.76 -9.32 9.97
CA GLY A 40 0.90 -8.76 11.31
C GLY A 40 -0.40 -8.87 12.11
N THR A 41 -0.75 -10.07 12.56
CA THR A 41 -2.03 -10.31 13.25
C THR A 41 -2.14 -9.63 14.61
N GLY A 42 -1.01 -9.32 15.25
CA GLY A 42 -0.97 -8.62 16.53
C GLY A 42 -1.80 -9.29 17.62
N ASN A 43 -2.78 -8.58 18.16
CA ASN A 43 -3.72 -9.13 19.17
C ASN A 43 -4.90 -9.90 18.56
N GLY A 44 -4.97 -10.03 17.23
CA GLY A 44 -5.99 -10.79 16.52
C GLY A 44 -7.29 -10.05 16.26
N ALA A 45 -7.37 -8.73 16.48
CA ALA A 45 -8.62 -8.00 16.28
C ALA A 45 -9.15 -8.08 14.84
N VAL A 46 -8.26 -7.90 13.85
CA VAL A 46 -8.62 -8.02 12.43
C VAL A 46 -8.80 -9.49 12.04
N THR A 47 -7.91 -10.38 12.51
CA THR A 47 -8.02 -11.84 12.27
C THR A 47 -9.39 -12.38 12.67
N LEU A 48 -9.84 -12.07 13.90
CA LEU A 48 -11.12 -12.55 14.42
C LEU A 48 -12.29 -11.99 13.60
N ALA A 49 -12.25 -10.72 13.24
CA ALA A 49 -13.29 -10.11 12.41
C ALA A 49 -13.33 -10.72 10.99
N LEU A 50 -12.17 -11.00 10.38
CA LEU A 50 -12.09 -11.64 9.07
C LEU A 50 -12.51 -13.11 9.10
N SER A 51 -12.29 -13.82 10.22
CA SER A 51 -12.68 -15.22 10.37
C SER A 51 -14.18 -15.44 10.26
N GLU A 52 -14.99 -14.44 10.57
CA GLU A 52 -16.46 -14.47 10.45
C GLU A 52 -16.91 -14.62 8.96
N LEU A 53 -16.03 -14.35 7.99
CA LEU A 53 -16.33 -14.56 6.58
C LEU A 53 -16.33 -16.04 6.15
N GLY A 54 -15.88 -16.97 7.00
CA GLY A 54 -15.84 -18.39 6.73
C GLY A 54 -14.93 -18.82 5.57
N ARG A 55 -14.00 -17.92 5.17
CA ARG A 55 -13.03 -18.16 4.06
C ARG A 55 -11.69 -18.63 4.62
N PRO A 56 -10.90 -19.40 3.83
CA PRO A 56 -9.51 -19.68 4.20
C PRO A 56 -8.76 -18.38 4.52
N LEU A 57 -8.21 -18.30 5.74
CA LEU A 57 -7.47 -17.14 6.23
C LEU A 57 -6.12 -17.59 6.80
N GLU A 58 -5.05 -17.04 6.25
CA GLU A 58 -3.70 -17.16 6.80
C GLU A 58 -3.32 -15.85 7.50
N GLY A 59 -2.94 -15.93 8.78
CA GLY A 59 -2.36 -14.82 9.52
C GLY A 59 -0.85 -15.04 9.69
N VAL A 60 -0.04 -14.00 9.48
CA VAL A 60 1.42 -14.04 9.68
C VAL A 60 1.80 -13.14 10.84
N GLU A 61 2.47 -13.67 11.85
CA GLU A 61 2.88 -12.95 13.06
C GLU A 61 4.35 -13.28 13.42
N ILE A 62 5.15 -12.26 13.68
CA ILE A 62 6.55 -12.41 14.03
C ILE A 62 6.75 -12.79 15.50
N ASP A 63 5.82 -12.41 16.37
CA ASP A 63 5.85 -12.73 17.79
C ASP A 63 5.23 -14.12 18.03
N SER A 64 6.09 -15.09 18.35
CA SER A 64 5.68 -16.50 18.60
C SER A 64 4.64 -16.65 19.70
N ARG A 65 4.70 -15.82 20.75
CA ARG A 65 3.73 -15.87 21.87
C ARG A 65 2.34 -15.44 21.41
N ARG A 66 2.26 -14.34 20.63
CA ARG A 66 1.00 -13.85 20.07
C ARG A 66 0.43 -14.84 19.05
N ALA A 67 1.28 -15.39 18.18
CA ALA A 67 0.87 -16.43 17.26
C ALA A 67 0.26 -17.64 17.99
N ALA A 68 0.92 -18.11 19.04
CA ALA A 68 0.44 -19.23 19.87
C ALA A 68 -0.85 -18.90 20.64
N GLU A 69 -0.98 -17.67 21.15
CA GLU A 69 -2.20 -17.22 21.82
C GLU A 69 -3.38 -17.14 20.85
N LEU A 70 -3.16 -16.58 19.66
CA LEU A 70 -4.20 -16.43 18.66
C LEU A 70 -4.67 -17.79 18.12
N ARG A 71 -3.76 -18.76 17.89
CA ARG A 71 -4.12 -20.13 17.48
C ARG A 71 -5.12 -20.81 18.43
N ARG A 72 -5.12 -20.48 19.74
CA ARG A 72 -6.07 -21.03 20.72
C ARG A 72 -7.46 -20.39 20.65
N ARG A 73 -7.60 -19.27 19.95
CA ARG A 73 -8.84 -18.45 19.90
C ARG A 73 -9.56 -18.53 18.56
N ILE A 74 -8.95 -19.15 17.56
CA ILE A 74 -9.45 -19.16 16.18
C ILE A 74 -10.02 -20.51 15.78
N GLY A 75 -10.90 -20.51 14.77
CA GLY A 75 -11.49 -21.71 14.20
C GLY A 75 -10.57 -22.43 13.20
N PRO A 76 -10.96 -23.65 12.77
CA PRO A 76 -10.11 -24.53 11.95
C PRO A 76 -9.81 -24.02 10.54
N HIS A 77 -10.55 -23.05 10.01
CA HIS A 77 -10.34 -22.43 8.69
C HIS A 77 -9.32 -21.27 8.73
N VAL A 78 -8.77 -20.94 9.90
CA VAL A 78 -7.74 -19.92 10.08
C VAL A 78 -6.42 -20.58 10.45
N CYS A 79 -5.37 -20.27 9.71
CA CYS A 79 -4.00 -20.72 9.98
C CYS A 79 -3.16 -19.52 10.44
N ILE A 80 -2.43 -19.64 11.54
CA ILE A 80 -1.47 -18.62 11.97
C ILE A 80 -0.06 -19.15 11.78
N ALA A 81 0.68 -18.55 10.84
CA ALA A 81 2.08 -18.79 10.61
C ALA A 81 2.94 -17.84 11.49
N GLU A 82 3.97 -18.38 12.13
CA GLU A 82 5.01 -17.57 12.74
C GLU A 82 6.03 -17.18 11.67
N GLY A 83 6.25 -15.89 11.46
CA GLY A 83 7.15 -15.45 10.41
C GLY A 83 7.23 -13.94 10.23
N ASP A 84 8.21 -13.55 9.41
CA ASP A 84 8.42 -12.16 8.98
C ASP A 84 7.61 -11.88 7.72
N ILE A 85 6.68 -10.93 7.80
CA ILE A 85 5.84 -10.49 6.68
C ILE A 85 6.65 -10.00 5.47
N LEU A 86 7.87 -9.49 5.67
CA LEU A 86 8.75 -9.06 4.58
C LEU A 86 9.41 -10.23 3.83
N ARG A 87 9.22 -11.46 4.32
CA ARG A 87 9.67 -12.71 3.68
C ARG A 87 8.52 -13.62 3.25
N HIS A 88 7.30 -13.24 3.62
CA HIS A 88 6.10 -14.02 3.29
C HIS A 88 5.60 -13.68 1.88
N ALA A 89 5.35 -14.71 1.08
CA ALA A 89 4.71 -14.58 -0.24
C ALA A 89 3.23 -14.96 -0.13
N PRO A 90 2.30 -14.04 -0.39
CA PRO A 90 0.87 -14.38 -0.40
C PRO A 90 0.56 -15.44 -1.46
N PRO A 91 -0.44 -16.31 -1.26
CA PRO A 91 -0.89 -17.26 -2.27
C PRO A 91 -1.49 -16.55 -3.50
N GLN A 92 -1.68 -17.29 -4.57
CA GLN A 92 -2.24 -16.76 -5.82
C GLN A 92 -3.63 -16.15 -5.60
N ASP A 93 -3.84 -14.98 -6.19
CA ASP A 93 -5.08 -14.18 -6.12
C ASP A 93 -5.51 -13.78 -4.71
N ALA A 94 -4.57 -13.75 -3.75
CA ALA A 94 -4.86 -13.39 -2.36
C ALA A 94 -5.42 -11.96 -2.20
N VAL A 95 -6.24 -11.81 -1.16
CA VAL A 95 -6.61 -10.53 -0.56
C VAL A 95 -5.73 -10.32 0.67
N VAL A 96 -4.79 -9.39 0.58
CA VAL A 96 -3.88 -9.06 1.68
C VAL A 96 -4.49 -7.99 2.56
N VAL A 97 -4.54 -8.23 3.86
CA VAL A 97 -5.02 -7.26 4.85
C VAL A 97 -3.89 -6.97 5.85
N SER A 98 -3.72 -5.73 6.25
CA SER A 98 -2.73 -5.40 7.28
C SER A 98 -3.10 -4.12 8.04
N ASN A 99 -3.05 -4.20 9.36
CA ASN A 99 -2.86 -3.03 10.20
C ASN A 99 -1.36 -2.76 10.28
N VAL A 100 -0.85 -2.01 9.32
CA VAL A 100 0.58 -1.84 9.05
C VAL A 100 1.29 -1.13 10.20
N PRO A 101 2.34 -1.73 10.81
CA PRO A 101 3.19 -0.99 11.74
C PRO A 101 3.77 0.24 11.05
N PHE A 102 3.56 1.44 11.61
CA PHE A 102 3.83 2.70 10.92
C PHE A 102 5.29 2.85 10.44
N HIS A 103 6.25 2.34 11.21
CA HIS A 103 7.67 2.38 10.85
C HIS A 103 8.03 1.41 9.71
N LEU A 104 7.21 0.38 9.44
CA LEU A 104 7.42 -0.60 8.38
C LEU A 104 6.60 -0.32 7.11
N THR A 105 5.84 0.78 7.05
CA THR A 105 4.93 1.04 5.92
C THR A 105 5.63 1.02 4.56
N THR A 106 6.78 1.65 4.41
CA THR A 106 7.49 1.68 3.13
C THR A 106 8.10 0.32 2.74
N PRO A 107 8.81 -0.41 3.63
CA PRO A 107 9.24 -1.78 3.36
C PRO A 107 8.10 -2.71 2.95
N ILE A 108 6.98 -2.69 3.69
CA ILE A 108 5.81 -3.54 3.43
C ILE A 108 5.21 -3.21 2.06
N LEU A 109 5.01 -1.94 1.73
CA LEU A 109 4.50 -1.53 0.42
C LEU A 109 5.42 -1.97 -0.72
N ARG A 110 6.75 -1.84 -0.57
CA ARG A 110 7.70 -2.30 -1.59
C ARG A 110 7.63 -3.81 -1.77
N HIS A 111 7.59 -4.57 -0.68
CA HIS A 111 7.49 -6.03 -0.71
C HIS A 111 6.18 -6.47 -1.38
N LEU A 112 5.05 -5.88 -0.96
CA LEU A 112 3.73 -6.16 -1.54
C LEU A 112 3.71 -5.89 -3.04
N LEU A 113 4.10 -4.69 -3.48
CA LEU A 113 4.03 -4.28 -4.87
C LEU A 113 4.98 -5.08 -5.78
N ALA A 114 6.09 -5.58 -5.26
CA ALA A 114 7.02 -6.44 -6.00
C ALA A 114 6.51 -7.89 -6.14
N SER A 115 5.59 -8.34 -5.29
CA SER A 115 4.99 -9.68 -5.38
C SER A 115 3.95 -9.73 -6.50
N THR A 116 3.89 -10.84 -7.22
CA THR A 116 2.99 -11.05 -8.37
C THR A 116 1.74 -11.85 -8.05
N THR A 117 1.65 -12.44 -6.86
CA THR A 117 0.65 -13.46 -6.53
C THR A 117 -0.67 -12.90 -5.98
N TRP A 118 -0.66 -11.78 -5.28
CA TRP A 118 -1.87 -11.20 -4.70
C TRP A 118 -2.66 -10.33 -5.70
N ARG A 119 -3.94 -10.13 -5.43
CA ARG A 119 -4.86 -9.37 -6.29
C ARG A 119 -5.33 -8.07 -5.65
N HIS A 120 -5.65 -8.10 -4.37
CA HIS A 120 -6.24 -6.99 -3.62
C HIS A 120 -5.49 -6.78 -2.31
N ALA A 121 -5.36 -5.55 -1.86
CA ALA A 121 -4.85 -5.24 -0.54
C ALA A 121 -5.70 -4.18 0.16
N VAL A 122 -5.96 -4.39 1.44
CA VAL A 122 -6.63 -3.45 2.35
C VAL A 122 -5.66 -3.13 3.47
N LEU A 123 -5.05 -1.95 3.43
CA LEU A 123 -4.01 -1.55 4.36
C LEU A 123 -4.47 -0.40 5.25
N LEU A 124 -4.37 -0.59 6.55
CA LEU A 124 -4.52 0.49 7.52
C LEU A 124 -3.12 1.03 7.85
N THR A 125 -2.84 2.27 7.48
CA THR A 125 -1.53 2.92 7.64
C THR A 125 -1.71 4.37 8.13
N GLN A 126 -0.64 5.15 8.30
CA GLN A 126 -0.75 6.57 8.64
C GLN A 126 -1.56 7.34 7.59
N TRP A 127 -2.41 8.27 8.04
CA TRP A 127 -3.27 9.07 7.17
C TRP A 127 -2.52 9.75 6.02
N GLU A 128 -1.41 10.43 6.33
CA GLU A 128 -0.61 11.12 5.32
C GLU A 128 0.00 10.17 4.29
N VAL A 129 0.37 8.95 4.72
CA VAL A 129 0.87 7.92 3.80
C VAL A 129 -0.27 7.44 2.91
N ALA A 130 -1.40 7.02 3.46
CA ALA A 130 -2.56 6.55 2.70
C ALA A 130 -3.00 7.59 1.66
N ARG A 131 -3.14 8.85 2.09
CA ARG A 131 -3.55 9.98 1.24
C ARG A 131 -2.58 10.20 0.06
N LYS A 132 -1.28 10.25 0.34
CA LYS A 132 -0.25 10.47 -0.68
C LYS A 132 -0.12 9.27 -1.64
N ARG A 133 -0.27 8.03 -1.13
CA ARG A 133 -0.27 6.84 -1.99
C ARG A 133 -1.46 6.81 -2.94
N ALA A 134 -2.62 7.27 -2.50
CA ALA A 134 -3.80 7.41 -3.34
C ALA A 134 -3.76 8.67 -4.25
N GLY A 135 -2.69 9.44 -4.25
CA GLY A 135 -2.54 10.65 -5.09
C GLY A 135 -3.42 11.83 -4.64
N VAL A 136 -3.92 11.82 -3.41
CA VAL A 136 -4.74 12.91 -2.87
C VAL A 136 -3.83 14.04 -2.35
N GLY A 137 -3.88 15.19 -3.03
CA GLY A 137 -2.99 16.33 -2.72
C GLY A 137 -1.54 16.15 -3.19
N GLY A 138 -1.34 15.34 -4.21
CA GLY A 138 -0.05 14.98 -4.79
C GLY A 138 0.38 13.56 -4.46
N THR A 139 1.07 12.94 -5.41
CA THR A 139 1.53 11.56 -5.31
C THR A 139 3.01 11.45 -4.91
N THR A 140 3.48 10.24 -4.75
CA THR A 140 4.88 9.92 -4.46
C THR A 140 5.51 9.17 -5.61
N GLN A 141 6.85 9.18 -5.66
CA GLN A 141 7.60 8.40 -6.63
C GLN A 141 7.18 6.91 -6.61
N LEU A 142 7.06 6.29 -5.43
CA LEU A 142 6.67 4.88 -5.32
C LEU A 142 5.29 4.62 -5.96
N THR A 143 4.31 5.48 -5.74
CA THR A 143 2.99 5.33 -6.37
C THR A 143 3.07 5.50 -7.88
N ALA A 144 3.77 6.53 -8.37
CA ALA A 144 3.95 6.77 -9.80
C ALA A 144 4.63 5.57 -10.49
N GLN A 145 5.64 4.98 -9.84
CA GLN A 145 6.36 3.80 -10.34
C GLN A 145 5.48 2.55 -10.50
N TRP A 146 4.38 2.45 -9.76
CA TRP A 146 3.52 1.27 -9.77
C TRP A 146 2.12 1.52 -10.36
N TRP A 147 1.77 2.76 -10.66
CA TRP A 147 0.44 3.11 -11.16
C TRP A 147 0.01 2.41 -12.45
N PRO A 148 0.89 2.08 -13.39
CA PRO A 148 0.47 1.32 -14.56
C PRO A 148 -0.12 -0.05 -14.24
N TRP A 149 0.32 -0.68 -13.16
CA TRP A 149 -0.08 -2.05 -12.78
C TRP A 149 -1.09 -2.11 -11.63
N PHE A 150 -1.22 -1.02 -10.86
CA PHE A 150 -2.10 -0.98 -9.69
C PHE A 150 -2.96 0.28 -9.66
N THR A 151 -4.12 0.16 -9.02
CA THR A 151 -4.90 1.31 -8.56
C THR A 151 -4.70 1.50 -7.06
N PHE A 152 -4.65 2.75 -6.62
CA PHE A 152 -4.53 3.12 -5.21
C PHE A 152 -5.72 4.01 -4.85
N THR A 153 -6.54 3.57 -3.91
CA THR A 153 -7.76 4.27 -3.50
C THR A 153 -7.74 4.55 -2.01
N LEU A 154 -7.98 5.80 -1.65
CA LEU A 154 -8.18 6.20 -0.25
C LEU A 154 -9.64 5.96 0.11
N ASP A 155 -9.91 5.05 1.06
CA ASP A 155 -11.26 4.78 1.52
C ASP A 155 -11.72 5.83 2.54
N ARG A 156 -11.02 5.88 3.70
CA ARG A 156 -11.36 6.82 4.76
C ARG A 156 -10.21 7.14 5.70
N ARG A 157 -10.36 8.23 6.44
CA ARG A 157 -9.53 8.56 7.60
C ARG A 157 -10.01 7.75 8.81
N VAL A 158 -9.06 7.26 9.61
CA VAL A 158 -9.29 6.51 10.84
C VAL A 158 -8.70 7.32 11.99
N PRO A 159 -9.51 7.80 12.95
CA PRO A 159 -9.00 8.63 14.04
C PRO A 159 -8.04 7.85 14.93
N SER A 160 -7.05 8.52 15.49
CA SER A 160 -6.06 7.90 16.40
C SER A 160 -6.70 7.28 17.65
N THR A 161 -7.92 7.70 18.01
CA THR A 161 -8.71 7.11 19.10
C THR A 161 -9.18 5.68 18.83
N ALA A 162 -9.15 5.24 17.57
CA ALA A 162 -9.49 3.88 17.17
C ALA A 162 -8.45 2.82 17.59
N PHE A 163 -7.31 3.25 18.14
CA PHE A 163 -6.18 2.38 18.46
C PHE A 163 -5.82 2.37 19.95
N ARG A 164 -5.19 1.27 20.40
CA ARG A 164 -4.57 1.13 21.73
C ARG A 164 -3.20 0.44 21.62
N PRO A 165 -2.09 1.04 22.12
CA PRO A 165 -2.02 2.43 22.57
C PRO A 165 -2.37 3.41 21.44
N ARG A 166 -2.82 4.62 21.81
CA ARG A 166 -3.19 5.67 20.85
C ARG A 166 -1.94 6.22 20.16
N PRO A 167 -1.85 6.16 18.81
CA PRO A 167 -0.75 6.80 18.07
C PRO A 167 -0.86 8.33 18.08
N SER A 168 0.24 9.01 17.76
CA SER A 168 0.29 10.48 17.64
C SER A 168 -0.42 11.03 16.41
N VAL A 169 -0.70 10.19 15.41
CA VAL A 169 -1.31 10.57 14.13
C VAL A 169 -2.48 9.66 13.80
N ASP A 170 -3.43 10.16 13.02
CA ASP A 170 -4.53 9.36 12.52
C ASP A 170 -4.07 8.33 11.49
N GLY A 171 -4.86 7.27 11.35
CA GLY A 171 -4.74 6.27 10.31
C GLY A 171 -5.52 6.63 9.04
N GLY A 172 -5.31 5.83 8.01
CA GLY A 172 -6.08 5.85 6.77
C GLY A 172 -6.18 4.46 6.15
N LEU A 173 -7.37 4.11 5.68
CA LEU A 173 -7.57 2.89 4.91
C LEU A 173 -7.20 3.15 3.45
N LEU A 174 -6.19 2.43 2.99
CA LEU A 174 -5.66 2.42 1.63
C LEU A 174 -6.01 1.09 0.97
N LEU A 175 -6.67 1.16 -0.17
CA LEU A 175 -6.93 0.01 -1.04
C LEU A 175 -5.93 0.01 -2.17
N ILE A 176 -5.37 -1.15 -2.48
CA ILE A 176 -4.51 -1.35 -3.63
C ILE A 176 -5.05 -2.55 -4.39
N ASP A 177 -5.44 -2.33 -5.62
CA ASP A 177 -5.96 -3.39 -6.47
C ASP A 177 -5.05 -3.54 -7.70
N ARG A 178 -4.64 -4.78 -8.01
CA ARG A 178 -3.91 -5.09 -9.25
C ARG A 178 -4.86 -4.90 -10.43
N ARG A 179 -4.44 -4.15 -11.44
CA ARG A 179 -5.24 -3.96 -12.66
C ARG A 179 -5.41 -5.31 -13.38
N ARG A 180 -6.60 -5.58 -13.90
CA ARG A 180 -6.83 -6.71 -14.79
C ARG A 180 -6.12 -6.52 -16.12
N GLU A 181 -6.13 -5.29 -16.62
CA GLU A 181 -5.45 -4.84 -17.81
C GLU A 181 -4.45 -3.75 -17.39
N PRO A 182 -3.17 -4.09 -17.25
CA PRO A 182 -2.12 -3.11 -16.98
C PRO A 182 -2.03 -2.07 -18.09
N LEU A 183 -1.68 -0.84 -17.73
CA LEU A 183 -1.50 0.26 -18.70
C LEU A 183 -0.17 0.17 -19.47
N LEU A 184 0.77 -0.65 -18.98
CA LEU A 184 2.05 -0.98 -19.61
C LEU A 184 2.30 -2.47 -19.45
N PRO A 185 3.04 -3.12 -20.39
CA PRO A 185 3.48 -4.50 -20.26
C PRO A 185 4.31 -4.72 -18.99
N ASP A 186 4.27 -5.93 -18.43
CA ASP A 186 5.10 -6.29 -17.26
C ASP A 186 6.61 -6.30 -17.58
N THR A 187 6.99 -6.44 -18.86
CA THR A 187 8.36 -6.31 -19.32
C THR A 187 8.95 -4.93 -19.08
N ASP A 188 8.11 -3.90 -19.04
CA ASP A 188 8.53 -2.50 -18.94
C ASP A 188 8.71 -2.02 -17.48
N VAL A 189 8.39 -2.85 -16.49
CA VAL A 189 8.38 -2.46 -15.06
C VAL A 189 9.69 -1.78 -14.66
N ARG A 190 10.84 -2.39 -14.95
CA ARG A 190 12.16 -1.87 -14.53
C ARG A 190 12.52 -0.57 -15.20
N ASP A 191 12.29 -0.49 -16.50
CA ASP A 191 12.66 0.68 -17.31
C ASP A 191 11.76 1.86 -16.98
N PHE A 192 10.46 1.63 -16.89
CA PHE A 192 9.49 2.64 -16.45
C PHE A 192 9.81 3.16 -15.05
N GLN A 193 10.07 2.28 -14.08
CA GLN A 193 10.39 2.70 -12.70
C GLN A 193 11.68 3.51 -12.62
N SER A 194 12.69 3.13 -13.40
CA SER A 194 13.95 3.86 -13.52
C SER A 194 13.75 5.23 -14.13
N TRP A 195 12.95 5.33 -15.20
CA TRP A 195 12.60 6.59 -15.83
C TRP A 195 11.79 7.51 -14.88
N VAL A 196 10.78 6.99 -14.19
CA VAL A 196 10.04 7.75 -13.17
C VAL A 196 10.96 8.28 -12.08
N ALA A 197 11.92 7.48 -11.62
CA ALA A 197 12.89 7.93 -10.61
C ALA A 197 13.76 9.09 -11.12
N LYS A 198 14.21 9.04 -12.39
CA LYS A 198 14.93 10.15 -13.04
C LYS A 198 14.07 11.41 -13.10
N VAL A 199 12.78 11.29 -13.50
CA VAL A 199 11.86 12.43 -13.55
C VAL A 199 11.66 13.07 -12.17
N PHE A 200 11.49 12.27 -11.11
CA PHE A 200 11.33 12.79 -9.74
C PHE A 200 12.60 13.46 -9.18
N SER A 201 13.77 13.01 -9.59
CA SER A 201 15.07 13.59 -9.17
C SER A 201 15.52 14.78 -10.03
N SER A 202 14.90 14.98 -11.19
CA SER A 202 15.27 16.05 -12.13
C SER A 202 14.85 17.42 -11.62
N ARG A 203 15.73 18.41 -11.80
CA ARG A 203 15.45 19.82 -11.49
C ARG A 203 14.78 20.52 -12.68
N GLY A 204 13.83 21.43 -12.42
CA GLY A 204 13.17 22.25 -13.43
C GLY A 204 12.15 23.20 -12.81
N ARG A 205 11.73 24.21 -13.56
CA ARG A 205 10.75 25.23 -13.16
C ARG A 205 9.30 24.68 -13.12
N GLY A 206 9.09 23.46 -13.65
CA GLY A 206 7.81 22.79 -13.69
C GLY A 206 7.90 21.49 -14.48
N VAL A 207 6.82 20.71 -14.46
CA VAL A 207 6.78 19.36 -15.04
C VAL A 207 7.08 19.33 -16.52
N ALA A 208 6.66 20.33 -17.29
CA ALA A 208 6.95 20.38 -18.74
C ALA A 208 8.46 20.43 -19.03
N GLU A 209 9.21 21.24 -18.28
CA GLU A 209 10.66 21.30 -18.42
C GLU A 209 11.33 19.99 -17.97
N ILE A 210 10.86 19.43 -16.85
CA ILE A 210 11.38 18.18 -16.29
C ILE A 210 11.17 17.03 -17.28
N LEU A 211 9.97 16.88 -17.84
CA LEU A 211 9.65 15.84 -18.82
C LEU A 211 10.51 15.96 -20.09
N ARG A 212 10.70 17.18 -20.62
CA ARG A 212 11.58 17.40 -21.79
C ARG A 212 13.02 16.98 -21.52
N ARG A 213 13.56 17.28 -20.34
CA ARG A 213 14.91 16.84 -19.94
C ARG A 213 15.05 15.32 -19.82
N ASN A 214 13.92 14.61 -19.69
CA ASN A 214 13.86 13.15 -19.61
C ASN A 214 13.32 12.51 -20.89
N GLY A 215 13.46 13.18 -22.05
CA GLY A 215 13.22 12.61 -23.38
C GLY A 215 11.84 12.88 -23.95
N VAL A 216 10.89 13.41 -23.19
CA VAL A 216 9.51 13.64 -23.68
C VAL A 216 9.47 14.81 -24.67
N PRO A 217 8.85 14.66 -25.86
CA PRO A 217 8.69 15.72 -26.83
C PRO A 217 8.04 16.98 -26.25
N ALA A 218 8.55 18.16 -26.65
CA ALA A 218 8.15 19.44 -26.04
C ALA A 218 6.63 19.70 -26.13
N ARG A 219 6.00 19.34 -27.26
CA ARG A 219 4.56 19.47 -27.45
C ARG A 219 3.77 18.68 -26.41
N LEU A 220 4.12 17.40 -26.24
CA LEU A 220 3.45 16.51 -25.29
C LEU A 220 3.68 16.95 -23.83
N ALA A 221 4.92 17.30 -23.48
CA ALA A 221 5.24 17.79 -22.14
C ALA A 221 4.42 19.04 -21.75
N ASN A 222 4.22 19.97 -22.70
CA ASN A 222 3.39 21.15 -22.49
C ASN A 222 1.88 20.79 -22.36
N GLN A 223 1.39 19.85 -23.16
CA GLN A 223 0.00 19.37 -23.10
C GLN A 223 -0.30 18.72 -21.75
N ILE A 224 0.59 17.85 -21.26
CA ILE A 224 0.46 17.22 -19.94
C ILE A 224 0.44 18.29 -18.84
N ALA A 225 1.37 19.24 -18.86
CA ALA A 225 1.42 20.32 -17.88
C ALA A 225 0.15 21.17 -17.88
N GLN A 226 -0.37 21.50 -19.04
CA GLN A 226 -1.62 22.26 -19.22
C GLN A 226 -2.82 21.52 -18.65
N ARG A 227 -2.97 20.24 -18.97
CA ARG A 227 -4.05 19.34 -18.47
C ARG A 227 -4.12 19.29 -16.95
N ARG A 228 -2.97 19.41 -16.26
CA ARG A 228 -2.84 19.31 -14.80
C ARG A 228 -2.84 20.65 -14.08
N ARG A 229 -2.81 21.76 -14.81
CA ARG A 229 -2.77 23.10 -14.24
C ARG A 229 -4.08 23.43 -13.53
N ARG A 230 -4.03 23.68 -12.23
CA ARG A 230 -5.19 24.04 -11.39
C ARG A 230 -5.10 25.47 -10.83
N SER A 231 -3.92 26.08 -10.87
CA SER A 231 -3.63 27.40 -10.30
C SER A 231 -2.46 28.04 -11.04
N HIS A 232 -1.99 29.19 -10.54
CA HIS A 232 -0.75 29.82 -11.02
C HIS A 232 0.53 29.10 -10.61
N ALA A 233 0.46 28.17 -9.63
CA ALA A 233 1.61 27.38 -9.21
C ALA A 233 2.08 26.43 -10.32
N PRO A 234 3.40 26.19 -10.44
CA PRO A 234 3.91 25.24 -11.42
C PRO A 234 3.46 23.82 -11.10
N VAL A 235 3.02 23.10 -12.14
CA VAL A 235 2.74 21.66 -12.04
C VAL A 235 4.05 20.92 -11.85
N LEU A 236 4.11 19.99 -10.91
CA LEU A 236 5.27 19.18 -10.58
C LEU A 236 5.00 17.69 -10.89
N PRO A 237 6.03 16.81 -10.92
CA PRO A 237 5.85 15.38 -11.14
C PRO A 237 4.82 14.73 -10.20
N ARG A 238 4.72 15.20 -8.94
CA ARG A 238 3.72 14.72 -7.96
C ARG A 238 2.26 15.02 -8.33
N ASP A 239 2.03 15.92 -9.27
CA ASP A 239 0.67 16.35 -9.69
C ASP A 239 0.16 15.54 -10.89
N LEU A 240 1.03 14.72 -11.52
CA LEU A 240 0.70 13.82 -12.61
C LEU A 240 -0.13 12.64 -12.11
N ARG A 241 -0.92 12.04 -13.01
CA ARG A 241 -1.70 10.82 -12.79
C ARG A 241 -1.16 9.66 -13.63
N ALA A 242 -1.71 8.47 -13.42
CA ALA A 242 -1.28 7.25 -14.09
C ALA A 242 -1.20 7.41 -15.62
N GLU A 243 -2.24 7.98 -16.21
CA GLU A 243 -2.35 8.16 -17.66
C GLU A 243 -1.28 9.11 -18.21
N ASP A 244 -0.96 10.19 -17.47
CA ASP A 244 0.09 11.14 -17.87
C ASP A 244 1.47 10.49 -17.87
N TRP A 245 1.74 9.64 -16.86
CA TRP A 245 2.99 8.91 -16.74
C TRP A 245 3.18 7.92 -17.89
N VAL A 246 2.11 7.18 -18.23
CA VAL A 246 2.13 6.21 -19.33
C VAL A 246 2.28 6.90 -20.68
N GLU A 247 1.51 7.98 -20.94
CA GLU A 247 1.58 8.76 -22.17
C GLU A 247 2.98 9.40 -22.35
N ALA A 248 3.55 9.93 -21.27
CA ALA A 248 4.90 10.52 -21.32
C ALA A 248 5.97 9.47 -21.57
N TYR A 249 5.88 8.30 -20.93
CA TYR A 249 6.85 7.22 -21.10
C TYR A 249 6.81 6.60 -22.50
N ALA A 250 5.62 6.38 -23.06
CA ALA A 250 5.44 5.83 -24.39
C ALA A 250 6.02 6.72 -25.51
N ALA A 251 6.39 7.96 -25.21
CA ALA A 251 6.96 8.91 -26.15
C ALA A 251 8.48 9.06 -26.03
N VAL A 252 9.14 8.29 -25.15
CA VAL A 252 10.59 8.29 -24.92
C VAL A 252 11.24 7.11 -25.63
#